data_e1a90fbe337b83ec76b0d64a07c27cbb
#
_entry.id   e1a90fbe337b83ec76b0d64a07c27cbb
#
_cell.length_a   1.000
_cell.length_b   1.000
_cell.length_c   1.000
_cell.angle_alpha   90.00
_cell.angle_beta   90.00
_cell.angle_gamma   90.00
#
_symmetry.space_group_name_H-M   'P 1'
#
loop_
_entity.id
_entity.type
_entity.pdbx_description
1 polymer ?
#
loop_
_entity_poly.entity_id
_entity_poly.type
_entity_poly.pdbx_seq_one_letter_code
_entity_poly.pdbx_strand_id
1 'polypeptide(L)'
;MIRTYAYKDIKIEEIFAREEEKTNVADVVAQIIAEVRKGGDAALKRYAEQFDGAAPAVFEVSEEERAAAYAQADAAFLEILKEAAVHIRAFHEKQKRTDFVLTEREGVVLGQKIIPLDRVGLYVPGGTASYPSTVLMDCIPAKIAGVKEVCMVTPAKDGKLNPDIIAAAEIAGVDRIFRIGGAQAVAALAYGTESIPRVDKIVGPGNAFVAEAKKQVFGQVSIDMIAGPSEILVIADGNSDAEIIAADLLSQAEHDKMASAVLVTESEALAQAVTAELERQIALLPRAEIARASIDNNGKIILVKDIAEAIAVSNEIAPEHLEVSVDEPFRYLADIRHAGSIFLGRNAPEALGDYFAGPNHTLPTSGTARFSSPLGVDDFVKRSSFTYYTKEALAAEAEKIGFFARREGLEAHARSALVRKDKGVIQ
;
A
#
# COMPACT_ATOMS: atom_id res chain seq x y z
N MET A 1 -3.10 -19.36 -23.39
CA MET A 1 -2.08 -20.30 -22.84
C MET A 1 -0.85 -19.51 -22.42
N ILE A 2 -0.30 -19.76 -21.24
CA ILE A 2 0.89 -19.08 -20.74
C ILE A 2 2.08 -19.28 -21.68
N ARG A 3 2.93 -18.26 -21.83
CA ARG A 3 4.09 -18.30 -22.76
C ARG A 3 5.37 -18.60 -22.00
N THR A 4 6.21 -19.48 -22.55
CA THR A 4 7.51 -19.84 -21.97
C THR A 4 8.64 -19.22 -22.80
N TYR A 5 9.60 -18.60 -22.09
CA TYR A 5 10.78 -17.95 -22.67
C TYR A 5 12.05 -18.46 -21.97
N ALA A 6 13.15 -18.64 -22.71
CA ALA A 6 14.44 -18.67 -22.06
C ALA A 6 14.85 -17.24 -21.67
N TYR A 7 15.44 -17.05 -20.49
CA TYR A 7 15.78 -15.72 -19.98
C TYR A 7 16.64 -14.89 -20.95
N LYS A 8 17.56 -15.53 -21.66
CA LYS A 8 18.39 -14.88 -22.69
C LYS A 8 17.62 -14.33 -23.89
N ASP A 9 16.38 -14.78 -24.11
CA ASP A 9 15.57 -14.48 -25.30
C ASP A 9 14.44 -13.46 -24.98
N ILE A 10 14.35 -12.97 -23.74
CA ILE A 10 13.38 -11.96 -23.31
C ILE A 10 14.10 -10.82 -22.58
N LYS A 11 13.64 -9.58 -22.78
CA LYS A 11 14.15 -8.45 -22.02
C LYS A 11 13.42 -8.34 -20.69
N ILE A 12 14.14 -7.86 -19.68
CA ILE A 12 13.59 -7.67 -18.33
C ILE A 12 12.30 -6.84 -18.33
N GLU A 13 12.31 -5.75 -19.11
CA GLU A 13 11.18 -4.81 -19.20
C GLU A 13 9.93 -5.47 -19.80
N GLU A 14 10.10 -6.55 -20.56
CA GLU A 14 9.01 -7.29 -21.19
C GLU A 14 8.37 -8.31 -20.24
N ILE A 15 9.02 -8.69 -19.13
CA ILE A 15 8.53 -9.74 -18.22
C ILE A 15 7.22 -9.31 -17.55
N PHE A 16 7.16 -8.08 -17.05
CA PHE A 16 5.92 -7.49 -16.50
C PHE A 16 5.31 -6.39 -17.38
N ALA A 17 5.73 -6.29 -18.67
CA ALA A 17 5.11 -5.35 -19.58
C ALA A 17 3.63 -5.68 -19.80
N ARG A 18 2.81 -4.65 -19.77
CA ARG A 18 1.35 -4.70 -19.98
C ARG A 18 0.97 -3.77 -21.10
N GLU A 19 -0.08 -4.12 -21.83
CA GLU A 19 -0.69 -3.18 -22.78
C GLU A 19 -1.46 -2.12 -21.97
N GLU A 20 -1.04 -0.87 -22.05
CA GLU A 20 -1.77 0.24 -21.44
C GLU A 20 -3.08 0.47 -22.22
N GLU A 21 -4.21 0.36 -21.55
CA GLU A 21 -5.45 0.90 -22.11
C GLU A 21 -5.32 2.43 -22.25
N LYS A 22 -5.39 2.93 -23.46
CA LYS A 22 -5.36 4.37 -23.78
C LYS A 22 -6.70 5.05 -23.39
N THR A 23 -7.06 4.99 -22.13
CA THR A 23 -8.17 5.78 -21.59
C THR A 23 -7.66 7.10 -21.04
N ASN A 24 -8.34 8.20 -21.34
CA ASN A 24 -7.99 9.54 -20.83
C ASN A 24 -8.44 9.68 -19.35
N VAL A 25 -7.98 8.74 -18.50
CA VAL A 25 -8.35 8.70 -17.07
C VAL A 25 -7.92 9.99 -16.37
N ALA A 26 -6.76 10.54 -16.73
CA ALA A 26 -6.19 11.71 -16.06
C ALA A 26 -7.08 12.97 -16.16
N ASP A 27 -7.60 13.27 -17.35
CA ASP A 27 -8.45 14.46 -17.54
C ASP A 27 -9.80 14.31 -16.85
N VAL A 28 -10.39 13.11 -16.92
CA VAL A 28 -11.66 12.81 -16.22
C VAL A 28 -11.49 12.97 -14.70
N VAL A 29 -10.42 12.45 -14.15
CA VAL A 29 -10.11 12.55 -12.72
C VAL A 29 -9.83 14.01 -12.33
N ALA A 30 -9.08 14.76 -13.14
CA ALA A 30 -8.84 16.17 -12.88
C ALA A 30 -10.15 16.99 -12.83
N GLN A 31 -11.09 16.69 -13.71
CA GLN A 31 -12.41 17.31 -13.68
C GLN A 31 -13.18 16.95 -12.41
N ILE A 32 -13.22 15.67 -12.02
CA ILE A 32 -13.88 15.21 -10.80
C ILE A 32 -13.32 15.94 -9.56
N ILE A 33 -11.99 16.00 -9.45
CA ILE A 33 -11.31 16.70 -8.35
C ILE A 33 -11.70 18.18 -8.31
N ALA A 34 -11.68 18.86 -9.46
CA ALA A 34 -12.03 20.28 -9.55
C ALA A 34 -13.50 20.53 -9.14
N GLU A 35 -14.42 19.66 -9.57
CA GLU A 35 -15.84 19.77 -9.23
C GLU A 35 -16.09 19.51 -7.74
N VAL A 36 -15.46 18.51 -7.13
CA VAL A 36 -15.59 18.25 -5.68
C VAL A 36 -15.03 19.40 -4.87
N ARG A 37 -13.88 19.96 -5.23
CA ARG A 37 -13.30 21.13 -4.56
C ARG A 37 -14.22 22.33 -4.58
N LYS A 38 -14.99 22.53 -5.64
CA LYS A 38 -15.89 23.69 -5.81
C LYS A 38 -17.27 23.45 -5.20
N GLY A 39 -17.77 22.22 -5.32
CA GLY A 39 -19.17 21.90 -5.05
C GLY A 39 -19.43 21.09 -3.78
N GLY A 40 -18.37 20.65 -3.07
CA GLY A 40 -18.49 19.90 -1.82
C GLY A 40 -19.44 18.71 -1.91
N ASP A 41 -20.28 18.53 -0.92
CA ASP A 41 -21.27 17.46 -0.83
C ASP A 41 -22.24 17.43 -2.01
N ALA A 42 -22.58 18.59 -2.60
CA ALA A 42 -23.45 18.64 -3.76
C ALA A 42 -22.81 17.97 -5.00
N ALA A 43 -21.50 18.09 -5.17
CA ALA A 43 -20.76 17.38 -6.21
C ALA A 43 -20.70 15.88 -5.89
N LEU A 44 -20.44 15.50 -4.65
CA LEU A 44 -20.43 14.10 -4.23
C LEU A 44 -21.75 13.40 -4.49
N LYS A 45 -22.89 14.05 -4.20
CA LYS A 45 -24.22 13.50 -4.46
C LYS A 45 -24.45 13.23 -5.97
N ARG A 46 -24.07 14.17 -6.84
CA ARG A 46 -24.17 13.97 -8.31
C ARG A 46 -23.34 12.76 -8.78
N TYR A 47 -22.11 12.63 -8.29
CA TYR A 47 -21.26 11.50 -8.64
C TYR A 47 -21.74 10.17 -8.07
N ALA A 48 -22.30 10.16 -6.85
CA ALA A 48 -22.93 8.97 -6.28
C ALA A 48 -24.14 8.53 -7.11
N GLU A 49 -25.00 9.46 -7.54
CA GLU A 49 -26.10 9.15 -8.46
C GLU A 49 -25.62 8.57 -9.79
N GLN A 50 -24.56 9.16 -10.35
CA GLN A 50 -24.00 8.76 -11.64
C GLN A 50 -23.32 7.39 -11.62
N PHE A 51 -22.55 7.09 -10.56
CA PHE A 51 -21.68 5.92 -10.52
C PHE A 51 -22.21 4.78 -9.64
N ASP A 52 -22.93 5.11 -8.56
CA ASP A 52 -23.43 4.16 -7.59
C ASP A 52 -24.98 3.94 -7.72
N GLY A 53 -25.62 4.67 -8.64
CA GLY A 53 -27.05 4.56 -8.94
C GLY A 53 -27.96 5.32 -7.99
N ALA A 54 -27.48 5.79 -6.84
CA ALA A 54 -28.24 6.58 -5.88
C ALA A 54 -27.33 7.43 -5.00
N ALA A 55 -27.74 8.67 -4.72
CA ALA A 55 -27.06 9.48 -3.72
C ALA A 55 -27.58 9.14 -2.31
N PRO A 56 -26.71 8.94 -1.32
CA PRO A 56 -27.14 8.74 0.04
C PRO A 56 -27.69 10.06 0.61
N ALA A 57 -28.70 9.98 1.49
CA ALA A 57 -29.21 11.13 2.20
C ALA A 57 -28.14 11.75 3.11
N VAL A 58 -27.37 10.88 3.76
CA VAL A 58 -26.21 11.22 4.61
C VAL A 58 -25.04 10.32 4.21
N PHE A 59 -23.85 10.91 4.00
CA PHE A 59 -22.65 10.14 3.64
C PHE A 59 -22.10 9.33 4.81
N GLU A 60 -22.13 9.86 6.02
CA GLU A 60 -21.62 9.18 7.20
C GLU A 60 -22.56 8.06 7.65
N VAL A 61 -21.98 6.92 7.99
CA VAL A 61 -22.69 5.76 8.53
C VAL A 61 -22.84 5.95 10.03
N SER A 62 -24.10 5.91 10.52
CA SER A 62 -24.35 6.11 11.95
C SER A 62 -23.89 4.90 12.79
N GLU A 63 -23.74 5.11 14.10
CA GLU A 63 -23.40 4.04 15.03
C GLU A 63 -24.45 2.93 15.03
N GLU A 64 -25.74 3.29 14.90
CA GLU A 64 -26.84 2.32 14.82
C GLU A 64 -26.75 1.46 13.53
N GLU A 65 -26.43 2.09 12.40
CA GLU A 65 -26.21 1.39 11.13
C GLU A 65 -25.02 0.46 11.20
N ARG A 66 -23.90 0.92 11.83
CA ARG A 66 -22.70 0.10 12.05
C ARG A 66 -23.02 -1.11 12.91
N ALA A 67 -23.70 -0.91 14.04
CA ALA A 67 -24.10 -2.01 14.93
C ALA A 67 -25.03 -3.00 14.26
N ALA A 68 -25.99 -2.52 13.46
CA ALA A 68 -26.91 -3.36 12.71
C ALA A 68 -26.19 -4.19 11.61
N ALA A 69 -25.22 -3.61 10.92
CA ALA A 69 -24.39 -4.31 9.93
C ALA A 69 -23.49 -5.36 10.60
N TYR A 70 -22.84 -5.00 11.70
CA TYR A 70 -22.01 -5.94 12.46
C TYR A 70 -22.80 -7.16 12.92
N ALA A 71 -24.04 -6.96 13.40
CA ALA A 71 -24.91 -8.05 13.83
C ALA A 71 -25.38 -8.97 12.70
N GLN A 72 -25.25 -8.53 11.43
CA GLN A 72 -25.60 -9.34 10.24
C GLN A 72 -24.40 -10.13 9.70
N ALA A 73 -23.17 -9.80 10.12
CA ALA A 73 -21.99 -10.53 9.68
C ALA A 73 -21.99 -11.97 10.16
N ASP A 74 -21.43 -12.88 9.37
CA ASP A 74 -21.32 -14.29 9.73
C ASP A 74 -20.47 -14.48 10.98
N ALA A 75 -21.00 -15.20 11.99
CA ALA A 75 -20.34 -15.36 13.28
C ALA A 75 -19.00 -16.11 13.19
N ALA A 76 -18.86 -17.10 12.29
CA ALA A 76 -17.61 -17.81 12.08
C ALA A 76 -16.59 -16.92 11.39
N PHE A 77 -17.03 -16.09 10.44
CA PHE A 77 -16.15 -15.11 9.78
C PHE A 77 -15.69 -14.01 10.74
N LEU A 78 -16.53 -13.57 11.68
CA LEU A 78 -16.12 -12.61 12.71
C LEU A 78 -14.96 -13.14 13.58
N GLU A 79 -15.00 -14.41 13.95
CA GLU A 79 -13.90 -15.02 14.73
C GLU A 79 -12.60 -15.09 13.90
N ILE A 80 -12.68 -15.43 12.61
CA ILE A 80 -11.54 -15.43 11.68
C ILE A 80 -10.96 -14.02 11.52
N LEU A 81 -11.81 -13.00 11.34
CA LEU A 81 -11.35 -11.61 11.25
C LEU A 81 -10.64 -11.14 12.52
N LYS A 82 -11.14 -11.53 13.71
CA LYS A 82 -10.49 -11.20 14.98
C LYS A 82 -9.14 -11.88 15.13
N GLU A 83 -9.01 -13.14 14.73
CA GLU A 83 -7.74 -13.87 14.74
C GLU A 83 -6.73 -13.24 13.77
N ALA A 84 -7.13 -12.93 12.53
CA ALA A 84 -6.30 -12.20 11.58
C ALA A 84 -5.83 -10.84 12.13
N ALA A 85 -6.73 -10.08 12.77
CA ALA A 85 -6.40 -8.81 13.40
C ALA A 85 -5.35 -8.95 14.52
N VAL A 86 -5.36 -10.06 15.27
CA VAL A 86 -4.33 -10.36 16.29
C VAL A 86 -2.96 -10.55 15.63
N HIS A 87 -2.89 -11.31 14.53
CA HIS A 87 -1.62 -11.55 13.83
C HIS A 87 -1.08 -10.26 13.22
N ILE A 88 -1.94 -9.48 12.53
CA ILE A 88 -1.57 -8.18 11.94
C ILE A 88 -1.05 -7.23 13.01
N ARG A 89 -1.73 -7.15 14.16
CA ARG A 89 -1.32 -6.32 15.28
C ARG A 89 0.03 -6.76 15.84
N ALA A 90 0.22 -8.04 16.05
CA ALA A 90 1.46 -8.61 16.61
C ALA A 90 2.68 -8.30 15.74
N PHE A 91 2.52 -8.35 14.42
CA PHE A 91 3.58 -7.99 13.47
C PHE A 91 3.87 -6.48 13.49
N HIS A 92 2.85 -5.64 13.33
CA HIS A 92 3.01 -4.19 13.20
C HIS A 92 3.44 -3.51 14.50
N GLU A 93 3.13 -4.06 15.66
CA GLU A 93 3.65 -3.56 16.95
C GLU A 93 5.19 -3.55 17.00
N LYS A 94 5.88 -4.43 16.25
CA LYS A 94 7.34 -4.46 16.15
C LYS A 94 7.93 -3.32 15.32
N GLN A 95 7.10 -2.63 14.54
CA GLN A 95 7.52 -1.51 13.68
C GLN A 95 7.53 -0.16 14.42
N LYS A 96 7.03 -0.09 15.66
CA LYS A 96 6.96 1.16 16.43
C LYS A 96 8.35 1.74 16.67
N ARG A 97 8.50 3.01 16.37
CA ARG A 97 9.72 3.78 16.63
C ARG A 97 9.57 4.63 17.88
N THR A 98 10.71 4.98 18.47
CA THR A 98 10.79 5.86 19.65
C THR A 98 11.51 7.15 19.33
N ASP A 99 11.20 8.19 20.09
CA ASP A 99 11.98 9.43 20.12
C ASP A 99 13.41 9.16 20.57
N PHE A 100 14.35 10.03 20.17
CA PHE A 100 15.69 10.02 20.74
C PHE A 100 16.16 11.43 21.08
N VAL A 101 17.09 11.51 22.04
CA VAL A 101 17.74 12.74 22.48
C VAL A 101 19.24 12.49 22.58
N LEU A 102 20.03 13.42 22.04
CA LEU A 102 21.50 13.42 22.07
C LEU A 102 21.98 14.58 22.92
N THR A 103 22.90 14.31 23.85
CA THR A 103 23.46 15.28 24.80
C THR A 103 24.98 15.17 24.91
N GLU A 104 25.66 14.57 23.92
CA GLU A 104 27.12 14.32 23.96
C GLU A 104 27.99 15.59 23.89
N ARG A 105 27.39 16.71 23.43
CA ARG A 105 28.07 18.01 23.39
C ARG A 105 27.60 18.89 24.56
N GLU A 106 28.54 19.45 25.33
CA GLU A 106 28.18 20.33 26.45
C GLU A 106 27.35 21.53 25.99
N GLY A 107 26.26 21.79 26.69
CA GLY A 107 25.32 22.87 26.36
C GLY A 107 24.49 22.68 25.10
N VAL A 108 24.48 21.47 24.50
CA VAL A 108 23.73 21.15 23.28
C VAL A 108 22.80 19.98 23.53
N VAL A 109 21.52 20.15 23.18
CA VAL A 109 20.56 19.06 23.15
C VAL A 109 19.97 18.98 21.74
N LEU A 110 20.09 17.83 21.10
CA LEU A 110 19.48 17.52 19.81
C LEU A 110 18.52 16.36 19.98
N GLY A 111 17.50 16.30 19.17
CA GLY A 111 16.63 15.12 19.20
C GLY A 111 15.66 15.07 18.03
N GLN A 112 14.94 13.99 18.01
CA GLN A 112 13.89 13.75 17.03
C GLN A 112 12.64 13.20 17.73
N LYS A 113 11.50 13.80 17.41
CA LYS A 113 10.17 13.33 17.83
C LYS A 113 9.52 12.53 16.73
N ILE A 114 8.90 11.43 17.11
CA ILE A 114 7.99 10.64 16.26
C ILE A 114 6.57 11.11 16.55
N ILE A 115 5.88 11.63 15.53
CA ILE A 115 4.58 12.28 15.71
C ILE A 115 3.58 11.56 14.80
N PRO A 116 2.52 10.93 15.37
CA PRO A 116 1.43 10.39 14.57
C PRO A 116 0.77 11.46 13.69
N LEU A 117 0.24 11.05 12.53
CA LEU A 117 -0.67 11.88 11.76
C LEU A 117 -1.96 12.11 12.56
N ASP A 118 -2.59 13.26 12.39
CA ASP A 118 -3.81 13.56 13.14
C ASP A 118 -5.02 12.79 12.58
N ARG A 119 -5.16 12.75 11.24
CA ARG A 119 -6.28 12.09 10.56
C ARG A 119 -5.83 11.39 9.29
N VAL A 120 -6.33 10.15 9.07
CA VAL A 120 -6.01 9.33 7.90
C VAL A 120 -7.28 8.85 7.23
N GLY A 121 -7.28 8.82 5.89
CA GLY A 121 -8.35 8.27 5.07
C GLY A 121 -7.99 6.89 4.56
N LEU A 122 -8.88 5.92 4.78
CA LEU A 122 -8.79 4.58 4.19
C LEU A 122 -9.75 4.51 3.01
N TYR A 123 -9.24 4.18 1.84
CA TYR A 123 -10.06 3.84 0.68
C TYR A 123 -10.24 2.33 0.61
N VAL A 124 -11.46 1.85 0.80
CA VAL A 124 -11.79 0.43 0.73
C VAL A 124 -12.69 0.17 -0.49
N PRO A 125 -12.24 -0.62 -1.47
CA PRO A 125 -13.04 -0.92 -2.64
C PRO A 125 -14.33 -1.67 -2.28
N GLY A 126 -15.42 -1.39 -3.00
CA GLY A 126 -16.72 -2.05 -2.85
C GLY A 126 -17.30 -2.52 -4.19
N GLY A 127 -16.42 -2.91 -5.13
CA GLY A 127 -16.82 -3.30 -6.49
C GLY A 127 -17.30 -4.75 -6.61
N THR A 128 -16.71 -5.51 -7.55
CA THR A 128 -17.03 -6.93 -7.81
C THR A 128 -16.56 -7.88 -6.71
N ALA A 129 -15.57 -7.47 -5.92
CA ALA A 129 -15.12 -8.14 -4.70
C ALA A 129 -15.15 -7.16 -3.53
N SER A 130 -15.37 -7.66 -2.33
CA SER A 130 -15.25 -6.92 -1.07
C SER A 130 -13.95 -7.34 -0.38
N TYR A 131 -13.28 -6.38 0.26
CA TYR A 131 -11.96 -6.60 0.87
C TYR A 131 -11.96 -6.22 2.37
N PRO A 132 -12.60 -7.01 3.24
CA PRO A 132 -12.51 -6.79 4.69
C PRO A 132 -11.08 -6.88 5.19
N SER A 133 -10.21 -7.69 4.56
CA SER A 133 -8.78 -7.77 4.85
C SER A 133 -8.07 -6.43 4.70
N THR A 134 -8.35 -5.65 3.65
CA THR A 134 -7.78 -4.31 3.44
C THR A 134 -8.13 -3.37 4.60
N VAL A 135 -9.33 -3.49 5.17
CA VAL A 135 -9.70 -2.67 6.33
C VAL A 135 -8.79 -2.98 7.52
N LEU A 136 -8.52 -4.26 7.79
CA LEU A 136 -7.60 -4.67 8.88
C LEU A 136 -6.18 -4.21 8.59
N MET A 137 -5.68 -4.45 7.37
CA MET A 137 -4.31 -4.18 6.94
C MET A 137 -3.97 -2.69 6.94
N ASP A 138 -4.92 -1.82 6.60
CA ASP A 138 -4.71 -0.38 6.54
C ASP A 138 -4.97 0.30 7.89
N CYS A 139 -6.02 -0.12 8.62
CA CYS A 139 -6.43 0.53 9.86
C CYS A 139 -5.54 0.17 11.05
N ILE A 140 -5.19 -1.11 11.21
CA ILE A 140 -4.46 -1.58 12.40
C ILE A 140 -3.10 -0.87 12.54
N PRO A 141 -2.23 -0.77 11.52
CA PRO A 141 -0.97 -0.04 11.65
C PRO A 141 -1.19 1.47 11.89
N ALA A 142 -2.25 2.09 11.36
CA ALA A 142 -2.60 3.48 11.66
C ALA A 142 -2.94 3.66 13.14
N LYS A 143 -3.72 2.75 13.73
CA LYS A 143 -4.06 2.79 15.16
C LYS A 143 -2.83 2.51 16.04
N ILE A 144 -1.95 1.59 15.65
CA ILE A 144 -0.67 1.32 16.34
C ILE A 144 0.23 2.55 16.32
N ALA A 145 0.28 3.27 15.22
CA ALA A 145 1.02 4.53 15.09
C ALA A 145 0.51 5.63 16.03
N GLY A 146 -0.74 5.53 16.49
CA GLY A 146 -1.39 6.53 17.34
C GLY A 146 -2.18 7.59 16.57
N VAL A 147 -2.61 7.30 15.34
CA VAL A 147 -3.50 8.18 14.57
C VAL A 147 -4.80 8.39 15.36
N LYS A 148 -5.18 9.67 15.55
CA LYS A 148 -6.33 10.02 16.40
C LYS A 148 -7.67 9.68 15.75
N GLU A 149 -7.77 9.87 14.43
CA GLU A 149 -9.01 9.67 13.69
C GLU A 149 -8.74 8.98 12.35
N VAL A 150 -9.32 7.81 12.18
CA VAL A 150 -9.27 7.01 10.95
C VAL A 150 -10.63 7.08 10.27
N CYS A 151 -10.68 7.71 9.08
CA CYS A 151 -11.86 7.88 8.27
C CYS A 151 -11.84 6.88 7.10
N MET A 152 -12.81 6.00 7.01
CA MET A 152 -12.94 5.05 5.92
C MET A 152 -13.96 5.53 4.90
N VAL A 153 -13.64 5.44 3.60
CA VAL A 153 -14.58 5.59 2.51
C VAL A 153 -14.75 4.26 1.78
N THR A 154 -15.98 3.88 1.49
CA THR A 154 -16.30 2.66 0.72
C THR A 154 -17.62 2.87 -0.04
N PRO A 155 -17.71 2.49 -1.32
CA PRO A 155 -18.95 2.65 -2.09
C PRO A 155 -20.07 1.77 -1.51
N ALA A 156 -21.28 2.30 -1.55
CA ALA A 156 -22.50 1.56 -1.19
C ALA A 156 -23.17 1.08 -2.45
N LYS A 157 -23.41 -0.22 -2.57
CA LYS A 157 -24.18 -0.79 -3.67
C LYS A 157 -25.67 -0.76 -3.33
N ASP A 158 -26.47 -0.13 -4.17
CA ASP A 158 -27.90 0.07 -3.94
C ASP A 158 -28.22 0.67 -2.55
N GLY A 159 -27.36 1.58 -2.10
CA GLY A 159 -27.44 2.24 -0.78
C GLY A 159 -27.06 1.38 0.42
N LYS A 160 -26.63 0.13 0.20
CA LYS A 160 -26.24 -0.82 1.26
C LYS A 160 -24.73 -1.01 1.31
N LEU A 161 -24.19 -1.04 2.52
CA LEU A 161 -22.81 -1.41 2.79
C LEU A 161 -22.71 -2.91 3.02
N ASN A 162 -21.57 -3.49 2.65
CA ASN A 162 -21.28 -4.89 2.94
C ASN A 162 -21.08 -5.07 4.46
N PRO A 163 -21.84 -5.96 5.14
CA PRO A 163 -21.70 -6.21 6.57
C PRO A 163 -20.28 -6.64 6.99
N ASP A 164 -19.57 -7.41 6.16
CA ASP A 164 -18.22 -7.88 6.45
C ASP A 164 -17.18 -6.74 6.46
N ILE A 165 -17.36 -5.74 5.57
CA ILE A 165 -16.54 -4.52 5.58
C ILE A 165 -16.75 -3.73 6.87
N ILE A 166 -18.01 -3.59 7.30
CA ILE A 166 -18.33 -2.88 8.54
C ILE A 166 -17.82 -3.66 9.75
N ALA A 167 -17.96 -4.99 9.75
CA ALA A 167 -17.42 -5.85 10.81
C ALA A 167 -15.89 -5.72 10.94
N ALA A 168 -15.17 -5.72 9.83
CA ALA A 168 -13.73 -5.50 9.82
C ALA A 168 -13.36 -4.09 10.32
N ALA A 169 -14.15 -3.07 9.97
CA ALA A 169 -13.95 -1.69 10.44
C ALA A 169 -14.12 -1.57 11.96
N GLU A 170 -15.13 -2.23 12.54
CA GLU A 170 -15.31 -2.30 14.00
C GLU A 170 -14.15 -3.00 14.71
N ILE A 171 -13.72 -4.16 14.16
CA ILE A 171 -12.61 -4.95 14.72
C ILE A 171 -11.28 -4.18 14.64
N ALA A 172 -11.04 -3.47 13.53
CA ALA A 172 -9.83 -2.68 13.33
C ALA A 172 -9.82 -1.38 14.15
N GLY A 173 -10.99 -0.84 14.48
CA GLY A 173 -11.15 0.41 15.23
C GLY A 173 -11.22 1.65 14.34
N VAL A 174 -11.89 1.56 13.18
CA VAL A 174 -12.20 2.71 12.32
C VAL A 174 -13.13 3.68 13.05
N ASP A 175 -12.79 4.96 13.09
CA ASP A 175 -13.56 5.95 13.84
C ASP A 175 -14.80 6.43 13.06
N ARG A 176 -14.65 6.70 11.76
CA ARG A 176 -15.75 7.20 10.91
C ARG A 176 -15.79 6.47 9.58
N ILE A 177 -16.98 6.18 9.10
CA ILE A 177 -17.23 5.48 7.84
C ILE A 177 -18.13 6.31 6.95
N PHE A 178 -17.74 6.49 5.68
CA PHE A 178 -18.50 7.24 4.69
C PHE A 178 -18.83 6.36 3.48
N ARG A 179 -20.11 6.35 3.09
CA ARG A 179 -20.61 5.57 1.94
C ARG A 179 -20.41 6.34 0.63
N ILE A 180 -19.19 6.31 0.14
CA ILE A 180 -18.77 6.90 -1.13
C ILE A 180 -17.50 6.23 -1.65
N GLY A 181 -17.38 6.07 -2.96
CA GLY A 181 -16.22 5.49 -3.64
C GLY A 181 -15.70 6.38 -4.75
N GLY A 182 -14.81 5.84 -5.58
CA GLY A 182 -14.27 6.49 -6.77
C GLY A 182 -13.33 7.67 -6.52
N ALA A 183 -12.95 8.35 -7.60
CA ALA A 183 -12.07 9.53 -7.55
C ALA A 183 -12.65 10.68 -6.71
N GLN A 184 -13.97 10.81 -6.65
CA GLN A 184 -14.66 11.82 -5.86
C GLN A 184 -14.48 11.59 -4.35
N ALA A 185 -14.39 10.34 -3.89
CA ALA A 185 -14.09 10.03 -2.49
C ALA A 185 -12.66 10.42 -2.12
N VAL A 186 -11.69 10.15 -3.01
CA VAL A 186 -10.31 10.59 -2.85
C VAL A 186 -10.20 12.11 -2.79
N ALA A 187 -10.93 12.81 -3.67
CA ALA A 187 -10.98 14.28 -3.66
C ALA A 187 -11.60 14.82 -2.35
N ALA A 188 -12.68 14.19 -1.86
CA ALA A 188 -13.30 14.56 -0.59
C ALA A 188 -12.34 14.39 0.59
N LEU A 189 -11.62 13.27 0.67
CA LEU A 189 -10.61 13.06 1.72
C LEU A 189 -9.44 14.05 1.61
N ALA A 190 -9.02 14.42 0.40
CA ALA A 190 -7.90 15.32 0.20
C ALA A 190 -8.21 16.79 0.55
N TYR A 191 -9.42 17.27 0.23
CA TYR A 191 -9.78 18.69 0.36
C TYR A 191 -10.77 18.97 1.48
N GLY A 192 -11.51 17.96 1.94
CA GLY A 192 -12.65 18.11 2.83
C GLY A 192 -13.90 18.56 2.09
N THR A 193 -15.07 18.20 2.64
CA THR A 193 -16.39 18.69 2.25
C THR A 193 -17.18 19.02 3.50
N GLU A 194 -18.45 19.35 3.38
CA GLU A 194 -19.31 19.62 4.54
C GLU A 194 -19.49 18.39 5.44
N SER A 195 -19.54 17.17 4.85
CA SER A 195 -19.72 15.91 5.58
C SER A 195 -18.41 15.16 5.83
N ILE A 196 -17.45 15.22 4.91
CA ILE A 196 -16.22 14.41 4.95
C ILE A 196 -15.03 15.30 5.33
N PRO A 197 -14.37 15.01 6.47
CA PRO A 197 -13.24 15.81 6.90
C PRO A 197 -12.01 15.60 6.01
N ARG A 198 -11.20 16.65 5.83
CA ARG A 198 -9.90 16.53 5.22
C ARG A 198 -8.97 15.66 6.06
N VAL A 199 -8.15 14.82 5.39
CA VAL A 199 -7.17 13.95 6.02
C VAL A 199 -5.73 14.37 5.67
N ASP A 200 -4.75 13.82 6.41
CA ASP A 200 -3.32 14.06 6.19
C ASP A 200 -2.70 13.02 5.23
N LYS A 201 -3.26 11.81 5.19
CA LYS A 201 -2.83 10.73 4.31
C LYS A 201 -4.02 9.89 3.84
N ILE A 202 -3.98 9.45 2.58
CA ILE A 202 -4.95 8.51 2.00
C ILE A 202 -4.21 7.22 1.69
N VAL A 203 -4.73 6.08 2.19
CA VAL A 203 -4.20 4.75 1.97
C VAL A 203 -5.28 3.82 1.42
N GLY A 204 -4.85 2.70 0.84
CA GLY A 204 -5.74 1.66 0.33
C GLY A 204 -5.74 1.54 -1.19
N PRO A 205 -6.02 0.32 -1.69
CA PRO A 205 -6.06 0.01 -3.12
C PRO A 205 -7.32 0.56 -3.79
N GLY A 206 -7.28 0.73 -5.10
CA GLY A 206 -8.44 1.14 -5.89
C GLY A 206 -8.22 0.92 -7.39
N ASN A 207 -9.25 1.12 -8.18
CA ASN A 207 -9.16 1.03 -9.64
C ASN A 207 -8.31 2.18 -10.23
N ALA A 208 -8.10 2.18 -11.55
CA ALA A 208 -7.29 3.18 -12.25
C ALA A 208 -7.71 4.64 -11.96
N PHE A 209 -9.01 4.92 -11.75
CA PHE A 209 -9.50 6.26 -11.41
C PHE A 209 -9.10 6.66 -9.99
N VAL A 210 -9.11 5.72 -9.05
CA VAL A 210 -8.69 5.96 -7.66
C VAL A 210 -7.17 6.14 -7.59
N ALA A 211 -6.40 5.30 -8.28
CA ALA A 211 -4.95 5.42 -8.37
C ALA A 211 -4.53 6.76 -8.97
N GLU A 212 -5.16 7.17 -10.08
CA GLU A 212 -4.91 8.46 -10.70
C GLU A 212 -5.34 9.63 -9.81
N ALA A 213 -6.47 9.50 -9.08
CA ALA A 213 -6.90 10.53 -8.14
C ALA A 213 -5.90 10.69 -6.99
N LYS A 214 -5.39 9.60 -6.41
CA LYS A 214 -4.33 9.63 -5.38
C LYS A 214 -3.08 10.34 -5.92
N LYS A 215 -2.66 10.02 -7.15
CA LYS A 215 -1.53 10.67 -7.81
C LYS A 215 -1.73 12.17 -7.96
N GLN A 216 -2.91 12.63 -8.39
CA GLN A 216 -3.19 14.05 -8.62
C GLN A 216 -3.34 14.86 -7.33
N VAL A 217 -3.77 14.25 -6.23
CA VAL A 217 -3.89 14.95 -4.93
C VAL A 217 -2.60 14.88 -4.11
N PHE A 218 -1.61 14.09 -4.53
CA PHE A 218 -0.33 14.00 -3.83
C PHE A 218 0.35 15.37 -3.75
N GLY A 219 0.83 15.72 -2.56
CA GLY A 219 1.35 17.06 -2.26
C GLY A 219 0.32 17.95 -1.54
N GLN A 220 -0.98 17.78 -1.81
CA GLN A 220 -2.06 18.37 -1.01
C GLN A 220 -2.36 17.49 0.21
N VAL A 221 -2.28 16.19 0.03
CA VAL A 221 -2.39 15.12 1.01
C VAL A 221 -1.29 14.10 0.73
N SER A 222 -0.81 13.36 1.73
CA SER A 222 0.07 12.22 1.50
C SER A 222 -0.71 11.02 0.99
N ILE A 223 -0.04 10.10 0.31
CA ILE A 223 -0.61 8.81 -0.10
C ILE A 223 0.33 7.67 0.34
N ASP A 224 -0.17 6.44 0.33
CA ASP A 224 0.64 5.23 0.49
C ASP A 224 1.54 5.02 -0.74
N MET A 225 0.91 4.73 -1.87
CA MET A 225 1.58 4.46 -3.15
C MET A 225 0.63 4.71 -4.33
N ILE A 226 1.19 4.71 -5.53
CA ILE A 226 0.42 4.64 -6.78
C ILE A 226 0.42 3.17 -7.18
N ALA A 227 -0.67 2.47 -6.84
CA ALA A 227 -0.81 1.05 -7.13
C ALA A 227 -1.08 0.81 -8.62
N GLY A 228 -0.32 -0.07 -9.22
CA GLY A 228 -0.62 -0.70 -10.50
C GLY A 228 -1.46 -1.97 -10.32
N PRO A 229 -1.73 -2.71 -11.41
CA PRO A 229 -2.33 -4.04 -11.33
C PRO A 229 -1.43 -5.01 -10.56
N SER A 230 -2.04 -5.96 -9.87
CA SER A 230 -1.37 -6.92 -9.00
C SER A 230 -0.37 -7.83 -9.72
N GLU A 231 0.68 -8.24 -9.01
CA GLU A 231 1.82 -8.99 -9.55
C GLU A 231 2.23 -10.11 -8.61
N ILE A 232 2.47 -11.31 -9.16
CA ILE A 232 3.18 -12.38 -8.46
C ILE A 232 4.35 -12.88 -9.31
N LEU A 233 5.49 -13.08 -8.67
CA LEU A 233 6.63 -13.79 -9.21
C LEU A 233 6.93 -15.00 -8.32
N VAL A 234 6.83 -16.20 -8.88
CA VAL A 234 7.15 -17.45 -8.20
C VAL A 234 8.50 -17.96 -8.71
N ILE A 235 9.48 -18.11 -7.81
CA ILE A 235 10.71 -18.84 -8.06
C ILE A 235 10.50 -20.27 -7.57
N ALA A 236 10.61 -21.24 -8.45
CA ALA A 236 10.41 -22.66 -8.10
C ALA A 236 11.51 -23.53 -8.69
N ASP A 237 12.04 -24.46 -7.89
CA ASP A 237 12.98 -25.49 -8.34
C ASP A 237 12.25 -26.72 -8.90
N GLY A 238 12.99 -27.63 -9.54
CA GLY A 238 12.45 -28.85 -10.15
C GLY A 238 11.76 -29.81 -9.17
N ASN A 239 11.88 -29.63 -7.85
CA ASN A 239 11.23 -30.43 -6.81
C ASN A 239 9.88 -29.86 -6.38
N SER A 240 9.50 -28.69 -6.90
CA SER A 240 8.21 -28.05 -6.57
C SER A 240 7.05 -28.78 -7.24
N ASP A 241 5.89 -28.76 -6.56
CA ASP A 241 4.66 -29.36 -7.06
C ASP A 241 3.97 -28.42 -8.05
N ALA A 242 3.76 -28.89 -9.27
CA ALA A 242 3.15 -28.11 -10.34
C ALA A 242 1.71 -27.68 -10.04
N GLU A 243 0.94 -28.50 -9.31
CA GLU A 243 -0.44 -28.18 -8.89
C GLU A 243 -0.43 -27.00 -7.92
N ILE A 244 0.50 -26.95 -6.97
CA ILE A 244 0.67 -25.86 -6.01
C ILE A 244 1.09 -24.59 -6.74
N ILE A 245 2.15 -24.65 -7.57
CA ILE A 245 2.64 -23.46 -8.29
C ILE A 245 1.58 -22.87 -9.22
N ALA A 246 0.78 -23.73 -9.89
CA ALA A 246 -0.31 -23.25 -10.72
C ALA A 246 -1.41 -22.55 -9.89
N ALA A 247 -1.72 -23.06 -8.69
CA ALA A 247 -2.67 -22.43 -7.78
C ALA A 247 -2.18 -21.06 -7.31
N ASP A 248 -0.90 -20.93 -6.96
CA ASP A 248 -0.28 -19.68 -6.52
C ASP A 248 -0.26 -18.62 -7.65
N LEU A 249 0.01 -19.02 -8.89
CA LEU A 249 -0.08 -18.12 -10.05
C LEU A 249 -1.52 -17.68 -10.31
N LEU A 250 -2.50 -18.56 -10.09
CA LEU A 250 -3.92 -18.27 -10.30
C LEU A 250 -4.53 -17.42 -9.20
N SER A 251 -4.02 -17.48 -7.95
CA SER A 251 -4.48 -16.61 -6.87
C SER A 251 -4.35 -15.14 -7.24
N GLN A 252 -3.26 -14.78 -7.93
CA GLN A 252 -3.06 -13.42 -8.43
C GLN A 252 -3.81 -13.15 -9.74
N ALA A 253 -3.83 -14.12 -10.66
CA ALA A 253 -4.45 -13.95 -11.98
C ALA A 253 -5.98 -13.70 -11.90
N GLU A 254 -6.66 -14.19 -10.87
CA GLU A 254 -8.10 -13.98 -10.69
C GLU A 254 -8.48 -12.58 -10.18
N HIS A 255 -7.53 -11.77 -9.71
CA HIS A 255 -7.79 -10.41 -9.21
C HIS A 255 -8.27 -9.48 -10.31
N ASP A 256 -7.54 -9.43 -11.43
CA ASP A 256 -7.84 -8.54 -12.55
C ASP A 256 -7.27 -9.10 -13.87
N LYS A 257 -7.88 -8.73 -15.00
CA LYS A 257 -7.39 -9.09 -16.35
C LYS A 257 -5.99 -8.55 -16.64
N MET A 258 -5.59 -7.47 -15.96
CA MET A 258 -4.28 -6.83 -16.07
C MET A 258 -3.27 -7.39 -15.06
N ALA A 259 -3.67 -8.27 -14.14
CA ALA A 259 -2.75 -8.92 -13.21
C ALA A 259 -1.67 -9.71 -13.97
N SER A 260 -0.47 -9.80 -13.39
CA SER A 260 0.65 -10.55 -13.97
C SER A 260 1.09 -11.66 -13.05
N ALA A 261 1.17 -12.88 -13.58
CA ALA A 261 1.62 -14.07 -12.88
C ALA A 261 2.82 -14.67 -13.63
N VAL A 262 3.99 -14.67 -12.99
CA VAL A 262 5.25 -15.08 -13.61
C VAL A 262 5.91 -16.20 -12.79
N LEU A 263 6.23 -17.32 -13.48
CA LEU A 263 7.07 -18.38 -12.93
C LEU A 263 8.50 -18.22 -13.45
N VAL A 264 9.47 -18.29 -12.55
CA VAL A 264 10.90 -18.36 -12.90
C VAL A 264 11.45 -19.69 -12.37
N THR A 265 11.96 -20.54 -13.25
CA THR A 265 12.44 -21.88 -12.89
C THR A 265 13.60 -22.33 -13.76
N GLU A 266 14.48 -23.18 -13.21
CA GLU A 266 15.51 -23.87 -14.00
C GLU A 266 15.01 -25.18 -14.65
N SER A 267 13.78 -25.63 -14.30
CA SER A 267 13.22 -26.91 -14.70
C SER A 267 12.23 -26.79 -15.87
N GLU A 268 12.63 -27.24 -17.06
CA GLU A 268 11.71 -27.37 -18.21
C GLU A 268 10.55 -28.32 -17.90
N ALA A 269 10.80 -29.40 -17.14
CA ALA A 269 9.77 -30.36 -16.77
C ALA A 269 8.70 -29.72 -15.88
N LEU A 270 9.10 -28.90 -14.87
CA LEU A 270 8.19 -28.16 -14.05
C LEU A 270 7.40 -27.13 -14.87
N ALA A 271 8.06 -26.41 -15.79
CA ALA A 271 7.41 -25.42 -16.65
C ALA A 271 6.27 -26.05 -17.50
N GLN A 272 6.52 -27.23 -18.07
CA GLN A 272 5.52 -27.97 -18.84
C GLN A 272 4.37 -28.47 -17.95
N ALA A 273 4.68 -29.02 -16.77
CA ALA A 273 3.69 -29.49 -15.81
C ALA A 273 2.80 -28.34 -15.29
N VAL A 274 3.37 -27.19 -14.92
CA VAL A 274 2.63 -26.00 -14.51
C VAL A 274 1.73 -25.47 -15.63
N THR A 275 2.21 -25.48 -16.89
CA THR A 275 1.37 -25.08 -18.03
C THR A 275 0.12 -25.98 -18.14
N ALA A 276 0.26 -27.29 -17.98
CA ALA A 276 -0.86 -28.22 -18.01
C ALA A 276 -1.81 -28.01 -16.82
N GLU A 277 -1.26 -27.77 -15.62
CA GLU A 277 -2.05 -27.53 -14.42
C GLU A 277 -2.84 -26.21 -14.48
N LEU A 278 -2.25 -25.13 -15.02
CA LEU A 278 -2.97 -23.88 -15.25
C LEU A 278 -4.21 -24.08 -16.13
N GLU A 279 -4.06 -24.83 -17.24
CA GLU A 279 -5.21 -25.14 -18.12
C GLU A 279 -6.30 -25.93 -17.39
N ARG A 280 -5.92 -26.88 -16.53
CA ARG A 280 -6.84 -27.69 -15.75
C ARG A 280 -7.56 -26.85 -14.68
N GLN A 281 -6.82 -26.04 -13.94
CA GLN A 281 -7.33 -25.34 -12.76
C GLN A 281 -8.17 -24.11 -13.13
N ILE A 282 -7.81 -23.35 -14.16
CA ILE A 282 -8.61 -22.18 -14.62
C ILE A 282 -10.07 -22.57 -14.87
N ALA A 283 -10.31 -23.76 -15.44
CA ALA A 283 -11.66 -24.22 -15.74
C ALA A 283 -12.54 -24.45 -14.49
N LEU A 284 -11.91 -24.55 -13.31
CA LEU A 284 -12.61 -24.78 -12.04
C LEU A 284 -12.92 -23.47 -11.29
N LEU A 285 -12.36 -22.32 -11.72
CA LEU A 285 -12.48 -21.07 -11.01
C LEU A 285 -13.83 -20.38 -11.31
N PRO A 286 -14.51 -19.80 -10.31
CA PRO A 286 -15.68 -18.94 -10.54
C PRO A 286 -15.38 -17.73 -11.42
N ARG A 287 -14.13 -17.21 -11.36
CA ARG A 287 -13.64 -16.07 -12.16
C ARG A 287 -12.75 -16.50 -13.33
N ALA A 288 -13.03 -17.66 -13.94
CA ALA A 288 -12.22 -18.27 -15.00
C ALA A 288 -11.89 -17.32 -16.17
N GLU A 289 -12.84 -16.47 -16.60
CA GLU A 289 -12.62 -15.51 -17.70
C GLU A 289 -11.57 -14.45 -17.35
N ILE A 290 -11.53 -13.98 -16.10
CA ILE A 290 -10.55 -12.99 -15.63
C ILE A 290 -9.17 -13.64 -15.54
N ALA A 291 -9.08 -14.78 -14.85
CA ALA A 291 -7.83 -15.53 -14.73
C ALA A 291 -7.27 -15.95 -16.09
N ARG A 292 -8.12 -16.38 -17.02
CA ARG A 292 -7.74 -16.72 -18.39
C ARG A 292 -7.14 -15.50 -19.11
N ALA A 293 -7.79 -14.35 -19.06
CA ALA A 293 -7.31 -13.15 -19.71
C ALA A 293 -5.96 -12.69 -19.14
N SER A 294 -5.80 -12.74 -17.81
CA SER A 294 -4.54 -12.44 -17.12
C SER A 294 -3.40 -13.37 -17.57
N ILE A 295 -3.62 -14.69 -17.51
CA ILE A 295 -2.60 -15.69 -17.87
C ILE A 295 -2.24 -15.62 -19.35
N ASP A 296 -3.20 -15.47 -20.25
CA ASP A 296 -2.95 -15.45 -21.70
C ASP A 296 -2.22 -14.18 -22.16
N ASN A 297 -2.51 -13.04 -21.54
CA ASN A 297 -1.95 -11.75 -21.94
C ASN A 297 -0.66 -11.41 -21.18
N ASN A 298 -0.64 -11.62 -19.86
CA ASN A 298 0.40 -11.15 -18.96
C ASN A 298 1.21 -12.28 -18.30
N GLY A 299 0.67 -13.51 -18.24
CA GLY A 299 1.38 -14.66 -17.66
C GLY A 299 2.62 -15.08 -18.46
N LYS A 300 3.70 -15.41 -17.76
CA LYS A 300 4.95 -15.88 -18.39
C LYS A 300 5.65 -16.93 -17.54
N ILE A 301 6.34 -17.86 -18.22
CA ILE A 301 7.30 -18.76 -17.58
C ILE A 301 8.68 -18.40 -18.13
N ILE A 302 9.63 -18.15 -17.24
CA ILE A 302 11.01 -17.78 -17.57
C ILE A 302 11.93 -18.90 -17.16
N LEU A 303 12.60 -19.51 -18.14
CA LEU A 303 13.60 -20.55 -17.91
C LEU A 303 14.97 -19.92 -17.70
N VAL A 304 15.55 -20.19 -16.53
CA VAL A 304 16.88 -19.74 -16.10
C VAL A 304 17.83 -20.91 -15.95
N LYS A 305 19.12 -20.63 -15.74
CA LYS A 305 20.12 -21.71 -15.58
C LYS A 305 20.14 -22.32 -14.17
N ASP A 306 19.82 -21.51 -13.13
CA ASP A 306 19.85 -21.90 -11.72
C ASP A 306 19.02 -20.92 -10.87
N ILE A 307 18.80 -21.26 -9.59
CA ILE A 307 18.04 -20.41 -8.65
C ILE A 307 18.76 -19.07 -8.36
N ALA A 308 20.08 -19.02 -8.41
CA ALA A 308 20.80 -17.75 -8.22
C ALA A 308 20.50 -16.75 -9.35
N GLU A 309 20.39 -17.22 -10.59
CA GLU A 309 19.93 -16.40 -11.71
C GLU A 309 18.44 -16.01 -11.56
N ALA A 310 17.58 -16.91 -11.05
CA ALA A 310 16.19 -16.58 -10.74
C ALA A 310 16.08 -15.43 -9.73
N ILE A 311 16.88 -15.44 -8.67
CA ILE A 311 16.96 -14.36 -7.68
C ILE A 311 17.45 -13.04 -8.31
N ALA A 312 18.46 -13.11 -9.19
CA ALA A 312 18.93 -11.93 -9.91
C ALA A 312 17.83 -11.33 -10.79
N VAL A 313 17.10 -12.16 -11.54
CA VAL A 313 15.93 -11.75 -12.34
C VAL A 313 14.86 -11.10 -11.47
N SER A 314 14.53 -11.72 -10.33
CA SER A 314 13.55 -11.17 -9.38
C SER A 314 13.97 -9.79 -8.86
N ASN A 315 15.24 -9.61 -8.49
CA ASN A 315 15.76 -8.31 -8.05
C ASN A 315 15.69 -7.21 -9.14
N GLU A 316 15.87 -7.61 -10.40
CA GLU A 316 15.74 -6.69 -11.53
C GLU A 316 14.29 -6.26 -11.77
N ILE A 317 13.35 -7.16 -11.58
CA ILE A 317 11.90 -6.94 -11.75
C ILE A 317 11.35 -6.15 -10.56
N ALA A 318 11.78 -6.47 -9.34
CA ALA A 318 11.24 -5.94 -8.08
C ALA A 318 9.71 -6.16 -7.95
N PRO A 319 9.25 -7.43 -7.90
CA PRO A 319 7.83 -7.77 -7.92
C PRO A 319 7.10 -7.33 -6.64
N GLU A 320 5.80 -7.19 -6.73
CA GLU A 320 4.91 -7.00 -5.58
C GLU A 320 4.98 -8.19 -4.62
N HIS A 321 4.63 -9.38 -5.09
CA HIS A 321 4.72 -10.63 -4.36
C HIS A 321 5.84 -11.49 -4.93
N LEU A 322 6.72 -11.98 -4.06
CA LEU A 322 7.79 -12.92 -4.41
C LEU A 322 7.64 -14.20 -3.59
N GLU A 323 7.29 -15.29 -4.24
CA GLU A 323 7.37 -16.63 -3.65
C GLU A 323 8.68 -17.33 -4.02
N VAL A 324 9.32 -17.94 -3.04
CA VAL A 324 10.56 -18.69 -3.19
C VAL A 324 10.30 -20.14 -2.79
N SER A 325 9.73 -20.92 -3.73
CA SER A 325 9.31 -22.31 -3.56
C SER A 325 10.46 -23.26 -3.86
N VAL A 326 11.45 -23.30 -2.95
CA VAL A 326 12.66 -24.14 -3.06
C VAL A 326 12.94 -24.86 -1.74
N ASP A 327 13.86 -25.86 -1.76
CA ASP A 327 14.15 -26.70 -0.59
C ASP A 327 14.74 -25.90 0.60
N GLU A 328 15.66 -24.98 0.34
CA GLU A 328 16.35 -24.18 1.37
C GLU A 328 16.13 -22.68 1.15
N PRO A 329 14.91 -22.16 1.30
CA PRO A 329 14.56 -20.79 0.90
C PRO A 329 15.34 -19.71 1.67
N PHE A 330 15.65 -19.93 2.96
CA PHE A 330 16.43 -19.01 3.77
C PHE A 330 17.84 -18.75 3.27
N ARG A 331 18.42 -19.70 2.47
CA ARG A 331 19.73 -19.55 1.85
C ARG A 331 19.78 -18.33 0.92
N TYR A 332 18.66 -17.98 0.30
CA TYR A 332 18.56 -16.92 -0.69
C TYR A 332 18.05 -15.59 -0.12
N LEU A 333 17.57 -15.58 1.13
CA LEU A 333 16.93 -14.39 1.73
C LEU A 333 17.87 -13.17 1.74
N ALA A 334 19.17 -13.36 1.99
CA ALA A 334 20.15 -12.28 1.98
C ALA A 334 20.41 -11.68 0.60
N ASP A 335 20.18 -12.45 -0.47
CA ASP A 335 20.40 -12.06 -1.86
C ASP A 335 19.16 -11.37 -2.47
N ILE A 336 17.99 -11.54 -1.86
CA ILE A 336 16.73 -10.87 -2.27
C ILE A 336 16.76 -9.43 -1.74
N ARG A 337 16.74 -8.46 -2.66
CA ARG A 337 16.86 -7.04 -2.34
C ARG A 337 15.62 -6.23 -2.64
N HIS A 338 14.82 -6.67 -3.60
CA HIS A 338 13.70 -5.91 -4.12
C HIS A 338 12.48 -6.82 -4.31
N ALA A 339 11.57 -6.78 -3.35
CA ALA A 339 10.25 -7.38 -3.42
C ALA A 339 9.32 -6.65 -2.44
N GLY A 340 8.04 -6.53 -2.75
CA GLY A 340 7.06 -5.98 -1.84
C GLY A 340 6.86 -6.91 -0.64
N SER A 341 6.58 -8.18 -0.87
CA SER A 341 6.54 -9.22 0.16
C SER A 341 7.29 -10.48 -0.31
N ILE A 342 7.92 -11.20 0.63
CA ILE A 342 8.71 -12.40 0.35
C ILE A 342 8.10 -13.58 1.10
N PHE A 343 7.70 -14.62 0.36
CA PHE A 343 7.12 -15.85 0.87
C PHE A 343 8.15 -16.97 0.73
N LEU A 344 8.56 -17.56 1.84
CA LEU A 344 9.69 -18.50 1.87
C LEU A 344 9.23 -19.94 2.04
N GLY A 345 9.54 -20.75 1.04
CA GLY A 345 9.29 -22.20 1.05
C GLY A 345 7.91 -22.57 0.51
N ARG A 346 7.71 -23.89 0.33
CA ARG A 346 6.55 -24.48 -0.35
C ARG A 346 5.23 -24.41 0.44
N ASN A 347 5.26 -23.92 1.69
CA ASN A 347 4.10 -23.84 2.57
C ASN A 347 3.68 -22.38 2.86
N ALA A 348 4.19 -21.45 2.10
CA ALA A 348 3.92 -20.02 2.30
C ALA A 348 3.34 -19.39 1.02
N PRO A 349 2.07 -19.67 0.67
CA PRO A 349 1.41 -19.07 -0.47
C PRO A 349 1.15 -17.58 -0.21
N GLU A 350 1.03 -16.79 -1.28
CA GLU A 350 0.67 -15.37 -1.24
C GLU A 350 -0.61 -15.11 -0.42
N ALA A 351 -1.65 -15.94 -0.61
CA ALA A 351 -2.91 -15.84 0.12
C ALA A 351 -2.75 -15.88 1.65
N LEU A 352 -1.69 -16.54 2.17
CA LEU A 352 -1.37 -16.49 3.59
C LEU A 352 -1.00 -15.06 4.02
N GLY A 353 -0.25 -14.34 3.21
CA GLY A 353 0.10 -12.93 3.43
C GLY A 353 -1.11 -12.01 3.34
N ASP A 354 -1.97 -12.26 2.39
CA ASP A 354 -3.16 -11.44 2.16
C ASP A 354 -4.15 -11.45 3.33
N TYR A 355 -4.24 -12.57 4.04
CA TYR A 355 -5.30 -12.73 5.03
C TYR A 355 -4.81 -12.98 6.45
N PHE A 356 -3.72 -13.74 6.67
CA PHE A 356 -3.54 -14.35 7.99
C PHE A 356 -2.11 -14.27 8.58
N ALA A 357 -1.07 -14.06 7.78
CA ALA A 357 0.32 -14.09 8.27
C ALA A 357 0.66 -12.90 9.18
N GLY A 358 0.06 -11.75 8.94
CA GLY A 358 0.28 -10.52 9.72
C GLY A 358 1.05 -9.40 9.02
N PRO A 359 2.07 -9.63 8.17
CA PRO A 359 2.62 -8.59 7.30
C PRO A 359 1.55 -7.96 6.41
N ASN A 360 1.76 -6.70 6.04
CA ASN A 360 0.77 -5.95 5.26
C ASN A 360 0.70 -6.40 3.81
N HIS A 361 -0.50 -6.45 3.25
CA HIS A 361 -0.74 -6.77 1.85
C HIS A 361 -0.87 -5.56 0.92
N THR A 362 -0.84 -4.34 1.46
CA THR A 362 -0.76 -3.12 0.64
C THR A 362 0.69 -2.91 0.24
N LEU A 363 1.04 -3.42 -0.93
CA LEU A 363 2.40 -3.61 -1.40
C LEU A 363 2.76 -2.70 -2.58
N PRO A 364 4.04 -2.34 -2.74
CA PRO A 364 4.51 -1.61 -3.91
C PRO A 364 4.47 -2.49 -5.16
N THR A 365 3.83 -1.98 -6.23
CA THR A 365 3.67 -2.64 -7.53
C THR A 365 4.56 -2.01 -8.60
N SER A 366 4.60 -2.60 -9.79
CA SER A 366 5.24 -2.01 -10.99
C SER A 366 6.72 -1.66 -10.79
N GLY A 367 7.45 -2.54 -10.08
CA GLY A 367 8.88 -2.40 -9.83
C GLY A 367 9.23 -1.36 -8.76
N THR A 368 8.25 -0.73 -8.11
CA THR A 368 8.49 0.31 -7.08
C THR A 368 9.02 -0.27 -5.78
N ALA A 369 9.01 -1.59 -5.58
CA ALA A 369 9.68 -2.26 -4.46
C ALA A 369 11.20 -2.01 -4.39
N ARG A 370 11.79 -1.39 -5.43
CA ARG A 370 13.16 -0.88 -5.41
C ARG A 370 13.39 0.27 -4.43
N PHE A 371 12.35 1.06 -4.14
CA PHE A 371 12.44 2.27 -3.32
C PHE A 371 11.23 2.51 -2.42
N SER A 372 10.20 1.70 -2.53
CA SER A 372 9.01 1.74 -1.68
C SER A 372 8.92 0.48 -0.82
N SER A 373 8.24 0.58 0.30
CA SER A 373 8.00 -0.52 1.25
C SER A 373 6.52 -0.88 1.29
N PRO A 374 6.17 -2.08 1.81
CA PRO A 374 4.80 -2.35 2.25
C PRO A 374 4.29 -1.30 3.21
N LEU A 375 2.97 -1.09 3.22
CA LEU A 375 2.34 -0.20 4.20
C LEU A 375 2.65 -0.68 5.63
N GLY A 376 3.02 0.26 6.49
CA GLY A 376 3.39 -0.06 7.86
C GLY A 376 3.18 1.11 8.81
N VAL A 377 3.58 0.93 10.06
CA VAL A 377 3.43 1.97 11.11
C VAL A 377 4.17 3.26 10.74
N ASP A 378 5.31 3.16 10.05
CA ASP A 378 6.09 4.31 9.59
C ASP A 378 5.34 5.23 8.62
N ASP A 379 4.34 4.71 7.91
CA ASP A 379 3.51 5.47 6.98
C ASP A 379 2.56 6.46 7.68
N PHE A 380 2.28 6.21 8.93
CA PHE A 380 1.31 6.97 9.74
C PHE A 380 1.95 7.88 10.76
N VAL A 381 3.27 8.04 10.71
CA VAL A 381 4.03 8.96 11.55
C VAL A 381 4.87 9.92 10.72
N LYS A 382 5.16 11.07 11.29
CA LYS A 382 6.16 12.01 10.77
C LYS A 382 7.22 12.28 11.83
N ARG A 383 8.38 12.79 11.40
CA ARG A 383 9.51 13.10 12.28
C ARG A 383 9.75 14.59 12.29
N SER A 384 10.01 15.14 13.48
CA SER A 384 10.46 16.51 13.65
C SER A 384 11.70 16.53 14.51
N SER A 385 12.75 17.22 14.04
CA SER A 385 13.96 17.45 14.83
C SER A 385 13.77 18.65 15.73
N PHE A 386 14.36 18.62 16.91
CA PHE A 386 14.49 19.77 17.79
C PHE A 386 15.95 20.00 18.15
N THR A 387 16.28 21.28 18.32
CA THR A 387 17.64 21.75 18.60
C THR A 387 17.57 22.77 19.73
N TYR A 388 18.37 22.54 20.76
CA TYR A 388 18.60 23.49 21.85
C TYR A 388 20.08 23.71 22.06
N TYR A 389 20.49 24.96 22.27
CA TYR A 389 21.84 25.38 22.60
C TYR A 389 21.81 26.31 23.77
N THR A 390 22.74 26.15 24.73
CA THR A 390 23.02 27.20 25.70
C THR A 390 23.66 28.39 25.01
N LYS A 391 23.70 29.53 25.70
CA LYS A 391 24.36 30.75 25.21
C LYS A 391 25.85 30.52 24.93
N GLU A 392 26.53 29.83 25.83
CA GLU A 392 27.94 29.53 25.75
C GLU A 392 28.26 28.62 24.55
N ALA A 393 27.48 27.56 24.37
CA ALA A 393 27.61 26.65 23.26
C ALA A 393 27.37 27.35 21.91
N LEU A 394 26.35 28.21 21.81
CA LEU A 394 26.12 29.01 20.60
C LEU A 394 27.25 30.03 20.36
N ALA A 395 27.73 30.73 21.40
CA ALA A 395 28.79 31.70 21.27
C ALA A 395 30.09 31.09 20.72
N ALA A 396 30.39 29.85 21.11
CA ALA A 396 31.55 29.11 20.61
C ALA A 396 31.48 28.77 19.11
N GLU A 397 30.29 28.69 18.55
CA GLU A 397 30.06 28.31 17.14
C GLU A 397 29.61 29.48 16.25
N ALA A 398 29.19 30.60 16.82
CA ALA A 398 28.55 31.71 16.09
C ALA A 398 29.40 32.27 14.94
N GLU A 399 30.72 32.41 15.14
CA GLU A 399 31.64 32.90 14.10
C GLU A 399 31.77 31.89 12.94
N LYS A 400 31.80 30.62 13.25
CA LYS A 400 31.85 29.55 12.21
C LYS A 400 30.56 29.54 11.39
N ILE A 401 29.40 29.68 12.06
CA ILE A 401 28.09 29.78 11.41
C ILE A 401 28.07 31.02 10.51
N GLY A 402 28.50 32.16 11.03
CA GLY A 402 28.57 33.41 10.28
C GLY A 402 29.45 33.33 9.06
N PHE A 403 30.64 32.73 9.20
CA PHE A 403 31.57 32.52 8.09
C PHE A 403 30.94 31.60 7.02
N PHE A 404 30.34 30.49 7.43
CA PHE A 404 29.71 29.53 6.50
C PHE A 404 28.59 30.20 5.72
N ALA A 405 27.66 30.88 6.42
CA ALA A 405 26.54 31.58 5.80
C ALA A 405 26.97 32.65 4.77
N ARG A 406 28.03 33.40 5.08
CA ARG A 406 28.61 34.38 4.13
C ARG A 406 29.21 33.74 2.89
N ARG A 407 29.83 32.56 3.02
CA ARG A 407 30.32 31.81 1.85
C ARG A 407 29.19 31.37 0.91
N GLU A 408 27.98 31.20 1.45
CA GLU A 408 26.75 30.93 0.68
C GLU A 408 26.04 32.21 0.21
N GLY A 409 26.56 33.41 0.55
CA GLY A 409 25.97 34.69 0.21
C GLY A 409 24.78 35.09 1.12
N LEU A 410 24.64 34.45 2.29
CA LEU A 410 23.49 34.59 3.18
C LEU A 410 23.81 35.44 4.44
N GLU A 411 23.98 36.75 4.27
CA GLU A 411 24.37 37.66 5.38
C GLU A 411 23.32 37.68 6.53
N ALA A 412 22.04 37.57 6.24
CA ALA A 412 21.00 37.53 7.27
C ALA A 412 21.12 36.27 8.16
N HIS A 413 21.53 35.13 7.62
CA HIS A 413 21.84 33.91 8.36
C HIS A 413 23.06 34.12 9.27
N ALA A 414 24.12 34.71 8.74
CA ALA A 414 25.30 35.05 9.51
C ALA A 414 24.96 35.95 10.71
N ARG A 415 24.20 37.03 10.47
CA ARG A 415 23.79 37.95 11.53
C ARG A 415 22.90 37.30 12.57
N SER A 416 22.03 36.36 12.15
CA SER A 416 21.14 35.62 13.08
C SER A 416 21.92 34.89 14.18
N ALA A 417 23.08 34.31 13.88
CA ALA A 417 23.95 33.69 14.88
C ALA A 417 24.80 34.71 15.67
N LEU A 418 25.39 35.67 14.98
CA LEU A 418 26.34 36.62 15.57
C LEU A 418 25.68 37.58 16.57
N VAL A 419 24.49 38.11 16.27
CA VAL A 419 23.79 39.04 17.22
C VAL A 419 23.42 38.36 18.53
N ARG A 420 23.19 37.03 18.54
CA ARG A 420 22.93 36.27 19.76
C ARG A 420 24.17 36.09 20.64
N LYS A 421 25.34 36.02 20.00
CA LYS A 421 26.62 36.03 20.71
C LYS A 421 26.83 37.36 21.44
N ASP A 422 26.58 38.49 20.76
CA ASP A 422 26.91 39.83 21.24
C ASP A 422 25.92 40.33 22.30
N LYS A 423 24.63 40.13 22.16
CA LYS A 423 23.60 40.72 23.02
C LYS A 423 23.19 39.90 24.23
N GLY A 424 23.57 38.60 24.26
CA GLY A 424 23.00 37.67 25.23
C GLY A 424 21.46 37.48 24.98
N VAL A 425 20.93 36.31 25.26
CA VAL A 425 19.50 36.09 25.22
C VAL A 425 18.82 36.94 26.28
N ILE A 426 17.97 37.85 25.90
CA ILE A 426 17.03 38.50 26.83
C ILE A 426 16.11 37.36 27.30
N GLN A 427 16.14 37.01 28.59
CA GLN A 427 15.27 36.02 29.21
C GLN A 427 13.79 36.39 29.07
#